data_5e629886c7ea1959265e209af5287377
#
_entry.id   5e629886c7ea1959265e209af5287377
#
_cell.length_a   1.000
_cell.length_b   1.000
_cell.length_c   1.000
_cell.angle_alpha   90.00
_cell.angle_beta   90.00
_cell.angle_gamma   90.00
#
_symmetry.space_group_name_H-M   'P 1'
#
loop_
_entity.id
_entity.type
_entity.pdbx_description
1 polymer ?
#
loop_
_entity_poly.entity_id
_entity_poly.type
_entity_poly.pdbx_seq_one_letter_code
_entity_poly.pdbx_strand_id
1 'polypeptide(L)'
;MSENFRSQAITQGVQRSPNRAMLRATGFQDEDFNKAIVGVANAYSTITPCNMGLNDLAVRAQEGIRASGGMPQVFGTITVSDGISMGTEGMKYSLVSREVIADSIETACNGESMDGVLTIGGCDKNMPGSMIAIARMNIPAIFVYGGTIKPGSYRECDLTVVSSFEAVGAFKAGKIPESELMEIEKRACPGAGSCGGMYTANTMSSAFEAMGMSLPYSSTMSAEDAEKAESAEKSGYVLVEAIKKQLLPRHIITRKSIENAISVIMAIGGSTNAVLHFLAIAHAAEVPLVLDDFETIRARVPVLCDLKPSGRYVATDLHRAGGIPQVMKMLLDHDLLHSDCITITGQTVAETLKDIPSEPPANQDIIRPWSKPMYAQGHLAILKGNLAQEGAVAKITGVKIPQITGPARVFESEEECLDAILADKIKPGDILVIRYEGPKGGPGMREMLAPTSAIIGAGLGDSVGLITDGRFSGGTYGMVVGHVAPEAAVGGTIALVKEGDSITIDSPARLLQLNISEEELADRRANWKPKPPRYTKGTLAKYAKLVASSSLGAVTDLNLFEN
;
A
#
# COMPACT_ATOMS: atom_id res chain seq x y z
N MET A 1 16.24 37.93 -6.36
CA MET A 1 14.79 37.93 -6.66
C MET A 1 14.09 37.48 -5.41
N SER A 2 13.09 38.21 -4.91
CA SER A 2 12.32 37.75 -3.74
C SER A 2 11.61 36.46 -4.13
N GLU A 3 11.91 35.38 -3.42
CA GLU A 3 11.22 34.11 -3.60
C GLU A 3 9.73 34.34 -3.32
N ASN A 4 8.87 33.89 -4.25
CA ASN A 4 7.42 34.14 -4.16
C ASN A 4 6.78 32.95 -3.42
N PHE A 5 6.79 32.99 -2.08
CA PHE A 5 6.21 31.96 -1.23
C PHE A 5 4.69 32.12 -1.07
N ARG A 6 3.95 31.01 -1.03
CA ARG A 6 2.51 30.98 -0.73
C ARG A 6 2.23 31.58 0.65
N SER A 7 3.11 31.32 1.62
CA SER A 7 3.04 31.80 3.01
C SER A 7 3.07 33.33 3.11
N GLN A 8 3.49 34.06 2.08
CA GLN A 8 3.37 35.52 2.05
C GLN A 8 1.92 36.00 2.23
N ALA A 9 0.95 35.17 1.82
CA ALA A 9 -0.48 35.48 2.05
C ALA A 9 -0.84 35.63 3.54
N ILE A 10 -0.07 35.03 4.45
CA ILE A 10 -0.28 35.12 5.91
C ILE A 10 0.84 35.85 6.64
N THR A 11 2.00 36.09 6.00
CA THR A 11 3.16 36.71 6.66
C THR A 11 3.40 38.15 6.26
N GLN A 12 2.97 38.60 5.05
CA GLN A 12 3.34 39.90 4.51
C GLN A 12 2.20 40.93 4.56
N GLY A 13 2.57 42.21 4.73
CA GLY A 13 1.62 43.35 4.78
C GLY A 13 1.12 43.66 6.19
N VAL A 14 0.65 44.93 6.38
CA VAL A 14 0.19 45.43 7.68
C VAL A 14 -1.05 44.66 8.15
N GLN A 15 -1.96 44.31 7.26
CA GLN A 15 -3.18 43.54 7.55
C GLN A 15 -2.91 42.15 8.10
N ARG A 16 -1.68 41.62 7.95
CA ARG A 16 -1.26 40.31 8.47
C ARG A 16 -0.58 40.38 9.86
N SER A 17 -0.64 41.53 10.52
CA SER A 17 -0.16 41.67 11.89
C SER A 17 -0.78 40.65 12.87
N PRO A 18 -2.11 40.38 12.86
CA PRO A 18 -2.70 39.33 13.70
C PRO A 18 -2.16 37.92 13.39
N ASN A 19 -1.98 37.59 12.10
CA ASN A 19 -1.42 36.29 11.69
C ASN A 19 0.00 36.13 12.24
N ARG A 20 0.87 37.14 12.07
CA ARG A 20 2.23 37.14 12.61
C ARG A 20 2.24 37.07 14.13
N ALA A 21 1.30 37.69 14.82
CA ALA A 21 1.19 37.61 16.27
C ALA A 21 0.96 36.16 16.74
N MET A 22 0.10 35.41 16.05
CA MET A 22 -0.13 33.98 16.30
C MET A 22 1.13 33.14 16.01
N LEU A 23 1.77 33.38 14.85
CA LEU A 23 3.01 32.68 14.48
C LEU A 23 4.15 32.96 15.46
N ARG A 24 4.27 34.18 16.01
CA ARG A 24 5.25 34.49 17.08
C ARG A 24 5.03 33.65 18.33
N ALA A 25 3.78 33.40 18.69
CA ALA A 25 3.47 32.53 19.84
C ALA A 25 3.89 31.08 19.62
N THR A 26 4.07 30.66 18.36
CA THR A 26 4.61 29.32 17.99
C THR A 26 6.13 29.33 17.77
N GLY A 27 6.82 30.45 18.06
CA GLY A 27 8.28 30.57 18.06
C GLY A 27 8.90 31.32 16.88
N PHE A 28 8.09 31.89 15.95
CA PHE A 28 8.62 32.69 14.84
C PHE A 28 9.30 33.97 15.33
N GLN A 29 10.46 34.28 14.78
CA GLN A 29 11.19 35.53 14.95
C GLN A 29 11.02 36.42 13.70
N ASP A 30 11.57 37.63 13.72
CA ASP A 30 11.40 38.60 12.62
C ASP A 30 11.94 38.08 11.27
N GLU A 31 13.06 37.40 11.30
CA GLU A 31 13.71 36.80 10.12
C GLU A 31 12.95 35.62 9.54
N ASP A 32 12.10 34.93 10.33
CA ASP A 32 11.39 33.73 9.90
C ASP A 32 10.24 34.04 8.96
N PHE A 33 9.69 35.26 9.01
CA PHE A 33 8.62 35.69 8.11
C PHE A 33 9.02 35.85 6.63
N ASN A 34 10.31 35.73 6.34
CA ASN A 34 10.85 35.74 4.99
C ASN A 34 11.31 34.37 4.52
N LYS A 35 11.17 33.32 5.34
CA LYS A 35 11.51 31.94 5.02
C LYS A 35 10.29 31.19 4.50
N ALA A 36 10.53 30.12 3.72
CA ALA A 36 9.48 29.18 3.36
C ALA A 36 8.92 28.50 4.61
N ILE A 37 7.61 28.46 4.77
CA ILE A 37 6.94 27.68 5.81
C ILE A 37 6.70 26.28 5.31
N VAL A 38 7.30 25.30 5.98
CA VAL A 38 7.32 23.89 5.58
C VAL A 38 6.49 23.05 6.55
N GLY A 39 5.41 22.47 6.07
CA GLY A 39 4.63 21.52 6.85
C GLY A 39 5.40 20.22 7.09
N VAL A 40 5.34 19.70 8.32
CA VAL A 40 5.81 18.35 8.65
C VAL A 40 4.59 17.56 9.13
N ALA A 41 3.96 16.85 8.19
CA ALA A 41 2.81 16.00 8.47
C ALA A 41 3.27 14.70 9.12
N ASN A 42 3.05 14.55 10.41
CA ASN A 42 3.54 13.44 11.20
C ASN A 42 2.41 12.49 11.58
N ALA A 43 2.49 11.24 11.12
CA ALA A 43 1.56 10.18 11.48
C ALA A 43 1.92 9.47 12.81
N TYR A 44 2.69 10.10 13.69
CA TYR A 44 3.06 9.53 14.98
C TYR A 44 1.87 9.02 15.77
N SER A 45 2.03 7.85 16.35
CA SER A 45 1.04 7.26 17.26
C SER A 45 1.68 6.17 18.10
N THR A 46 1.23 6.00 19.33
CA THR A 46 1.56 4.86 20.19
C THR A 46 0.62 3.66 19.98
N ILE A 47 -0.35 3.77 19.04
CA ILE A 47 -1.31 2.70 18.75
C ILE A 47 -0.61 1.50 18.08
N THR A 48 0.45 1.72 17.30
CA THR A 48 1.10 0.68 16.50
C THR A 48 2.62 0.85 16.48
N PRO A 49 3.40 -0.25 16.49
CA PRO A 49 4.85 -0.17 16.34
C PRO A 49 5.28 0.53 15.06
N CYS A 50 4.47 0.48 14.00
CA CYS A 50 4.77 1.14 12.73
C CYS A 50 5.00 2.66 12.87
N ASN A 51 4.36 3.31 13.85
CA ASN A 51 4.33 4.76 13.97
C ASN A 51 4.95 5.30 15.27
N MET A 52 5.31 4.44 16.22
CA MET A 52 5.77 4.88 17.55
C MET A 52 7.12 5.62 17.52
N GLY A 53 7.96 5.42 16.52
CA GLY A 53 9.26 6.10 16.37
C GLY A 53 9.21 7.38 15.50
N LEU A 54 8.05 7.77 14.94
CA LEU A 54 8.00 8.83 13.93
C LEU A 54 8.28 10.24 14.49
N ASN A 55 8.09 10.47 15.80
CA ASN A 55 8.42 11.77 16.40
C ASN A 55 9.91 12.09 16.30
N ASP A 56 10.78 11.09 16.50
CA ASP A 56 12.22 11.30 16.42
C ASP A 56 12.63 11.66 14.98
N LEU A 57 12.02 11.02 13.99
CA LEU A 57 12.23 11.36 12.57
C LEU A 57 11.70 12.77 12.25
N ALA A 58 10.57 13.17 12.84
CA ALA A 58 10.03 14.52 12.65
C ALA A 58 10.98 15.59 13.24
N VAL A 59 11.62 15.32 14.36
CA VAL A 59 12.65 16.22 14.94
C VAL A 59 13.83 16.36 13.98
N ARG A 60 14.35 15.24 13.47
CA ARG A 60 15.46 15.25 12.50
C ARG A 60 15.11 15.96 11.19
N ALA A 61 13.91 15.72 10.66
CA ALA A 61 13.45 16.42 9.47
C ALA A 61 13.38 17.94 9.67
N GLN A 62 12.90 18.40 10.84
CA GLN A 62 12.89 19.82 11.20
C GLN A 62 14.31 20.43 11.27
N GLU A 63 15.28 19.68 11.78
CA GLU A 63 16.69 20.11 11.80
C GLU A 63 17.20 20.36 10.38
N GLY A 64 16.95 19.43 9.45
CA GLY A 64 17.31 19.60 8.04
C GLY A 64 16.61 20.78 7.36
N ILE A 65 15.33 21.00 7.66
CA ILE A 65 14.55 22.14 7.12
C ILE A 65 15.15 23.46 7.64
N ARG A 66 15.42 23.58 8.95
CA ARG A 66 16.04 24.80 9.54
C ARG A 66 17.44 25.06 9.00
N ALA A 67 18.26 24.03 8.91
CA ALA A 67 19.64 24.15 8.38
C ALA A 67 19.67 24.64 6.94
N SER A 68 18.60 24.39 6.15
CA SER A 68 18.47 24.83 4.76
C SER A 68 17.79 26.20 4.60
N GLY A 69 17.40 26.83 5.71
CA GLY A 69 16.75 28.14 5.73
C GLY A 69 15.23 28.12 5.61
N GLY A 70 14.57 26.98 5.81
CA GLY A 70 13.11 26.86 5.93
C GLY A 70 12.63 26.99 7.37
N MET A 71 11.33 27.21 7.55
CA MET A 71 10.67 27.26 8.87
C MET A 71 9.68 26.09 8.99
N PRO A 72 10.01 25.04 9.76
CA PRO A 72 9.16 23.87 9.89
C PRO A 72 7.98 24.10 10.84
N GLN A 73 6.81 23.58 10.47
CA GLN A 73 5.61 23.54 11.29
C GLN A 73 5.09 22.10 11.33
N VAL A 74 5.16 21.46 12.51
CA VAL A 74 4.72 20.08 12.70
C VAL A 74 3.22 20.04 12.99
N PHE A 75 2.51 19.14 12.32
CA PHE A 75 1.12 18.84 12.64
C PHE A 75 0.86 17.33 12.53
N GLY A 76 -0.17 16.84 13.21
CA GLY A 76 -0.51 15.42 13.25
C GLY A 76 -1.49 15.01 12.17
N THR A 77 -1.36 13.78 11.68
CA THR A 77 -2.40 13.06 10.96
C THR A 77 -2.65 11.71 11.64
N ILE A 78 -3.75 11.04 11.28
CA ILE A 78 -4.15 9.79 11.95
C ILE A 78 -3.38 8.58 11.42
N THR A 79 -3.44 7.49 12.20
CA THR A 79 -3.08 6.15 11.74
C THR A 79 -4.11 5.13 12.23
N VAL A 80 -4.32 4.07 11.43
CA VAL A 80 -5.01 2.84 11.81
C VAL A 80 -4.04 1.70 11.57
N SER A 81 -3.89 0.81 12.55
CA SER A 81 -3.00 -0.34 12.42
C SER A 81 -3.70 -1.50 11.73
N ASP A 82 -3.29 -1.83 10.52
CA ASP A 82 -3.82 -3.00 9.81
C ASP A 82 -3.56 -4.30 10.59
N GLY A 83 -2.36 -4.46 11.16
CA GLY A 83 -2.01 -5.66 11.94
C GLY A 83 -2.84 -5.86 13.21
N ILE A 84 -3.21 -4.77 13.91
CA ILE A 84 -4.03 -4.83 15.13
C ILE A 84 -5.52 -4.97 14.78
N SER A 85 -5.97 -4.33 13.70
CA SER A 85 -7.37 -4.37 13.27
C SER A 85 -7.75 -5.64 12.51
N MET A 86 -6.77 -6.43 12.04
CA MET A 86 -6.97 -7.64 11.26
C MET A 86 -7.91 -8.63 11.95
N GLY A 87 -8.90 -9.14 11.21
CA GLY A 87 -9.90 -10.09 11.74
C GLY A 87 -10.94 -9.45 12.68
N THR A 88 -11.06 -8.12 12.72
CA THR A 88 -12.05 -7.40 13.52
C THR A 88 -12.85 -6.40 12.67
N GLU A 89 -13.97 -5.89 13.21
CA GLU A 89 -14.74 -4.80 12.60
C GLU A 89 -13.88 -3.52 12.38
N GLY A 90 -12.82 -3.34 13.18
CA GLY A 90 -11.85 -2.23 13.04
C GLY A 90 -11.16 -2.20 11.68
N MET A 91 -11.02 -3.34 11.01
CA MET A 91 -10.35 -3.42 9.71
C MET A 91 -11.07 -2.64 8.60
N LYS A 92 -12.37 -2.40 8.74
CA LYS A 92 -13.14 -1.54 7.82
C LYS A 92 -12.64 -0.09 7.82
N TYR A 93 -12.08 0.38 8.94
CA TYR A 93 -11.52 1.74 9.04
C TYR A 93 -10.12 1.88 8.42
N SER A 94 -9.45 0.77 8.10
CA SER A 94 -8.11 0.81 7.52
C SER A 94 -8.09 1.58 6.19
N LEU A 95 -8.80 1.14 5.16
CA LEU A 95 -8.80 1.85 3.86
C LEU A 95 -9.45 3.23 3.96
N VAL A 96 -10.48 3.39 4.79
CA VAL A 96 -11.13 4.68 5.05
C VAL A 96 -10.13 5.69 5.60
N SER A 97 -9.17 5.26 6.44
CA SER A 97 -8.14 6.14 6.98
C SER A 97 -7.24 6.74 5.88
N ARG A 98 -7.07 6.07 4.73
CA ARG A 98 -6.32 6.61 3.59
C ARG A 98 -6.87 7.97 3.13
N GLU A 99 -8.18 8.06 2.97
CA GLU A 99 -8.85 9.29 2.57
C GLU A 99 -8.77 10.36 3.68
N VAL A 100 -9.03 9.96 4.93
CA VAL A 100 -8.95 10.88 6.07
C VAL A 100 -7.53 11.44 6.25
N ILE A 101 -6.50 10.62 6.05
CA ILE A 101 -5.09 11.06 6.08
C ILE A 101 -4.85 12.10 4.98
N ALA A 102 -5.26 11.78 3.74
CA ALA A 102 -5.11 12.70 2.61
C ALA A 102 -5.81 14.02 2.86
N ASP A 103 -7.08 13.99 3.27
CA ASP A 103 -7.89 15.18 3.55
C ASP A 103 -7.32 16.01 4.70
N SER A 104 -6.79 15.37 5.76
CA SER A 104 -6.22 16.07 6.91
C SER A 104 -4.93 16.81 6.56
N ILE A 105 -4.05 16.20 5.76
CA ILE A 105 -2.80 16.82 5.30
C ILE A 105 -3.12 17.98 4.36
N GLU A 106 -4.00 17.76 3.38
CA GLU A 106 -4.43 18.78 2.43
C GLU A 106 -5.08 19.98 3.14
N THR A 107 -5.98 19.70 4.09
CA THR A 107 -6.67 20.74 4.88
C THR A 107 -5.68 21.60 5.67
N ALA A 108 -4.74 20.98 6.39
CA ALA A 108 -3.76 21.70 7.18
C ALA A 108 -2.82 22.54 6.30
N CYS A 109 -2.24 21.95 5.27
CA CYS A 109 -1.28 22.66 4.40
C CYS A 109 -1.90 23.81 3.64
N ASN A 110 -3.11 23.63 3.10
CA ASN A 110 -3.81 24.68 2.35
C ASN A 110 -4.38 25.76 3.29
N GLY A 111 -4.93 25.37 4.45
CA GLY A 111 -5.46 26.30 5.45
C GLY A 111 -4.40 27.25 5.99
N GLU A 112 -3.18 26.76 6.21
CA GLU A 112 -2.05 27.53 6.75
C GLU A 112 -1.09 28.05 5.66
N SER A 113 -1.45 27.94 4.38
CA SER A 113 -0.69 28.47 3.23
C SER A 113 0.78 28.00 3.20
N MET A 114 1.04 26.72 3.50
CA MET A 114 2.40 26.17 3.53
C MET A 114 3.03 26.14 2.14
N ASP A 115 4.35 26.37 2.07
CA ASP A 115 5.13 26.43 0.82
C ASP A 115 5.58 25.07 0.33
N GLY A 116 5.63 24.10 1.22
CA GLY A 116 5.94 22.72 0.92
C GLY A 116 5.57 21.80 2.08
N VAL A 117 5.59 20.50 1.85
CA VAL A 117 5.27 19.50 2.88
C VAL A 117 6.20 18.30 2.88
N LEU A 118 6.69 17.95 4.05
CA LEU A 118 7.35 16.68 4.34
C LEU A 118 6.34 15.81 5.07
N THR A 119 6.00 14.66 4.51
CA THR A 119 5.08 13.70 5.14
C THR A 119 5.85 12.51 5.69
N ILE A 120 5.54 12.11 6.94
CA ILE A 120 6.17 10.97 7.60
C ILE A 120 5.11 9.93 7.90
N GLY A 121 5.28 8.72 7.38
CA GLY A 121 4.33 7.64 7.57
C GLY A 121 4.98 6.28 7.80
N GLY A 122 4.34 5.45 8.62
CA GLY A 122 4.82 4.10 8.95
C GLY A 122 3.85 2.99 8.55
N CYS A 123 2.57 3.11 8.89
CA CYS A 123 1.56 2.08 8.65
C CYS A 123 0.99 2.13 7.22
N ASP A 124 0.37 1.05 6.79
CA ASP A 124 -0.05 0.74 5.41
C ASP A 124 -0.79 1.87 4.71
N LYS A 125 -1.68 2.58 5.40
CA LYS A 125 -2.52 3.63 4.78
C LYS A 125 -1.94 5.03 4.92
N ASN A 126 -0.93 5.23 5.81
CA ASN A 126 -0.16 6.48 5.85
C ASN A 126 0.56 6.73 4.52
N MET A 127 1.10 5.66 3.90
CA MET A 127 1.81 5.75 2.63
C MET A 127 0.94 6.36 1.53
N PRO A 128 -0.11 5.66 1.05
CA PRO A 128 -0.92 6.15 -0.05
C PRO A 128 -1.71 7.41 0.32
N GLY A 129 -2.18 7.55 1.57
CA GLY A 129 -2.89 8.77 2.01
C GLY A 129 -2.01 10.01 1.91
N SER A 130 -0.75 9.93 2.34
CA SER A 130 0.22 11.03 2.19
C SER A 130 0.49 11.34 0.72
N MET A 131 0.67 10.32 -0.12
CA MET A 131 0.98 10.55 -1.55
C MET A 131 -0.22 11.13 -2.31
N ILE A 132 -1.45 10.74 -1.97
CA ILE A 132 -2.68 11.35 -2.50
C ILE A 132 -2.73 12.84 -2.14
N ALA A 133 -2.48 13.20 -0.87
CA ALA A 133 -2.44 14.61 -0.46
C ALA A 133 -1.37 15.40 -1.22
N ILE A 134 -0.16 14.86 -1.33
CA ILE A 134 0.96 15.44 -2.08
C ILE A 134 0.56 15.71 -3.54
N ALA A 135 -0.05 14.72 -4.20
CA ALA A 135 -0.46 14.82 -5.60
C ALA A 135 -1.59 15.85 -5.80
N ARG A 136 -2.59 15.89 -4.89
CA ARG A 136 -3.72 16.85 -4.94
C ARG A 136 -3.23 18.29 -4.76
N MET A 137 -2.44 18.53 -3.71
CA MET A 137 -1.95 19.89 -3.39
C MET A 137 -0.99 20.44 -4.43
N ASN A 138 -0.19 19.58 -5.03
CA ASN A 138 0.83 19.93 -6.01
C ASN A 138 1.74 21.09 -5.56
N ILE A 139 2.13 21.10 -4.30
CA ILE A 139 3.19 21.96 -3.73
C ILE A 139 4.44 21.12 -3.51
N PRO A 140 5.66 21.69 -3.53
CA PRO A 140 6.88 20.92 -3.31
C PRO A 140 6.77 20.00 -2.11
N ALA A 141 7.08 18.71 -2.28
CA ALA A 141 6.84 17.71 -1.26
C ALA A 141 7.82 16.55 -1.32
N ILE A 142 8.06 15.92 -0.17
CA ILE A 142 8.84 14.69 -0.03
C ILE A 142 8.15 13.74 0.94
N PHE A 143 8.21 12.45 0.65
CA PHE A 143 7.74 11.42 1.55
C PHE A 143 8.91 10.78 2.31
N VAL A 144 8.76 10.64 3.64
CA VAL A 144 9.70 9.97 4.53
C VAL A 144 9.03 8.72 5.10
N TYR A 145 9.58 7.57 4.75
CA TYR A 145 9.15 6.30 5.33
C TYR A 145 9.67 6.16 6.77
N GLY A 146 8.82 5.72 7.69
CA GLY A 146 9.18 5.50 9.08
C GLY A 146 10.20 4.38 9.33
N GLY A 147 10.43 3.54 8.33
CA GLY A 147 11.35 2.41 8.40
C GLY A 147 10.66 1.08 8.73
N THR A 148 11.33 -0.02 8.38
CA THR A 148 10.84 -1.37 8.65
C THR A 148 11.26 -1.84 10.05
N ILE A 149 10.45 -2.70 10.68
CA ILE A 149 10.80 -3.35 11.95
C ILE A 149 11.92 -4.37 11.72
N LYS A 150 12.85 -4.49 12.65
CA LYS A 150 13.80 -5.61 12.66
C LYS A 150 13.04 -6.92 12.89
N PRO A 151 13.43 -8.04 12.25
CA PRO A 151 12.77 -9.31 12.49
C PRO A 151 12.95 -9.74 13.95
N GLY A 152 11.91 -10.38 14.49
CA GLY A 152 12.07 -11.16 15.70
C GLY A 152 12.81 -12.46 15.40
N SER A 153 13.15 -13.23 16.43
CA SER A 153 13.83 -14.52 16.25
C SER A 153 13.31 -15.58 17.20
N TYR A 154 13.07 -16.77 16.66
CA TYR A 154 12.75 -17.96 17.44
C TYR A 154 13.33 -19.20 16.75
N ARG A 155 14.14 -20.02 17.48
CA ARG A 155 14.81 -21.21 16.94
C ARG A 155 15.57 -20.93 15.63
N GLU A 156 16.35 -19.85 15.60
CA GLU A 156 17.15 -19.40 14.46
C GLU A 156 16.34 -19.02 13.20
N CYS A 157 15.02 -18.89 13.33
CA CYS A 157 14.15 -18.43 12.26
C CYS A 157 13.73 -16.98 12.50
N ASP A 158 13.77 -16.16 11.46
CA ASP A 158 13.26 -14.80 11.48
C ASP A 158 11.73 -14.77 11.55
N LEU A 159 11.21 -14.02 12.52
CA LEU A 159 9.80 -13.83 12.74
C LEU A 159 9.34 -12.48 12.22
N THR A 160 8.10 -12.45 11.75
CA THR A 160 7.33 -11.23 11.45
C THR A 160 5.96 -11.35 12.11
N VAL A 161 5.15 -10.30 12.06
CA VAL A 161 3.75 -10.36 12.55
C VAL A 161 2.96 -11.50 11.88
N VAL A 162 3.25 -11.83 10.62
CA VAL A 162 2.59 -12.94 9.90
C VAL A 162 2.92 -14.28 10.55
N SER A 163 4.12 -14.44 11.12
CA SER A 163 4.49 -15.67 11.86
C SER A 163 3.56 -15.94 13.05
N SER A 164 3.03 -14.89 13.70
CA SER A 164 2.02 -15.05 14.77
C SER A 164 0.68 -15.53 14.22
N PHE A 165 0.24 -15.05 13.06
CA PHE A 165 -0.98 -15.56 12.40
C PHE A 165 -0.84 -17.02 11.99
N GLU A 166 0.31 -17.39 11.42
CA GLU A 166 0.62 -18.77 11.05
C GLU A 166 0.67 -19.69 12.28
N ALA A 167 1.25 -19.21 13.39
CA ALA A 167 1.31 -19.94 14.66
C ALA A 167 -0.08 -20.22 15.26
N VAL A 168 -1.03 -19.26 15.15
CA VAL A 168 -2.42 -19.49 15.55
C VAL A 168 -3.04 -20.63 14.73
N GLY A 169 -2.83 -20.65 13.42
CA GLY A 169 -3.29 -21.76 12.56
C GLY A 169 -2.67 -23.10 12.94
N ALA A 170 -1.35 -23.13 13.19
CA ALA A 170 -0.62 -24.32 13.59
C ALA A 170 -1.08 -24.84 14.96
N PHE A 171 -1.34 -23.95 15.93
CA PHE A 171 -1.86 -24.31 17.24
C PHE A 171 -3.27 -24.92 17.14
N LYS A 172 -4.19 -24.29 16.40
CA LYS A 172 -5.54 -24.82 16.17
C LYS A 172 -5.52 -26.19 15.48
N ALA A 173 -4.55 -26.44 14.60
CA ALA A 173 -4.35 -27.73 13.94
C ALA A 173 -3.59 -28.76 14.83
N GLY A 174 -3.28 -28.44 16.08
CA GLY A 174 -2.56 -29.32 17.00
C GLY A 174 -1.09 -29.57 16.64
N LYS A 175 -0.48 -28.75 15.75
CA LYS A 175 0.90 -28.92 15.28
C LYS A 175 1.93 -28.33 16.23
N ILE A 176 1.57 -27.34 17.03
CA ILE A 176 2.43 -26.73 18.05
C ILE A 176 1.66 -26.61 19.38
N PRO A 177 2.36 -26.65 20.54
CA PRO A 177 1.75 -26.42 21.85
C PRO A 177 1.52 -24.90 22.08
N GLU A 178 0.65 -24.58 23.03
CA GLU A 178 0.35 -23.18 23.43
C GLU A 178 1.59 -22.42 23.88
N SER A 179 2.52 -23.08 24.57
CA SER A 179 3.80 -22.49 25.00
C SER A 179 4.65 -21.98 23.82
N GLU A 180 4.63 -22.68 22.69
CA GLU A 180 5.34 -22.26 21.49
C GLU A 180 4.64 -21.09 20.79
N LEU A 181 3.31 -21.12 20.72
CA LEU A 181 2.51 -19.97 20.24
C LEU A 181 2.85 -18.71 21.04
N MET A 182 2.86 -18.79 22.38
CA MET A 182 3.21 -17.66 23.26
C MET A 182 4.64 -17.14 23.05
N GLU A 183 5.61 -18.03 22.80
CA GLU A 183 7.00 -17.60 22.53
C GLU A 183 7.12 -16.87 21.18
N ILE A 184 6.40 -17.31 20.15
CA ILE A 184 6.34 -16.63 18.85
C ILE A 184 5.69 -15.25 19.02
N GLU A 185 4.55 -15.17 19.72
CA GLU A 185 3.84 -13.91 19.99
C GLU A 185 4.75 -12.86 20.64
N LYS A 186 5.48 -13.23 21.70
CA LYS A 186 6.38 -12.33 22.44
C LYS A 186 7.54 -11.79 21.59
N ARG A 187 7.91 -12.47 20.52
CA ARG A 187 9.13 -12.20 19.76
C ARG A 187 8.90 -11.68 18.36
N ALA A 188 7.68 -11.82 17.82
CA ALA A 188 7.39 -11.50 16.42
C ALA A 188 7.54 -10.01 16.07
N CYS A 189 7.34 -9.11 17.03
CA CYS A 189 7.43 -7.66 16.84
C CYS A 189 8.31 -7.04 17.93
N PRO A 190 9.65 -7.08 17.79
CA PRO A 190 10.58 -6.75 18.88
C PRO A 190 10.80 -5.25 19.12
N GLY A 191 10.35 -4.34 18.23
CA GLY A 191 10.63 -2.90 18.34
C GLY A 191 9.74 -2.04 17.46
N ALA A 192 10.23 -0.84 17.14
CA ALA A 192 9.56 0.11 16.25
C ALA A 192 9.75 -0.25 14.78
N GLY A 193 8.79 0.13 13.97
CA GLY A 193 8.84 0.01 12.51
C GLY A 193 7.65 -0.71 11.90
N SER A 194 7.50 -0.58 10.60
CA SER A 194 6.48 -1.26 9.81
C SER A 194 6.80 -2.74 9.64
N CYS A 195 5.80 -3.56 9.33
CA CYS A 195 5.95 -5.01 9.18
C CYS A 195 7.17 -5.41 8.33
N GLY A 196 7.97 -6.40 8.81
CA GLY A 196 9.29 -6.71 8.23
C GLY A 196 9.28 -7.37 6.84
N GLY A 197 8.17 -8.00 6.41
CA GLY A 197 8.07 -8.60 5.07
C GLY A 197 7.75 -7.56 3.98
N MET A 198 7.76 -7.98 2.72
CA MET A 198 7.35 -7.15 1.57
C MET A 198 5.81 -7.10 1.49
N TYR A 199 5.22 -6.60 2.59
CA TYR A 199 3.79 -6.34 2.72
C TYR A 199 3.48 -4.91 2.23
N THR A 200 2.29 -4.37 2.52
CA THR A 200 1.84 -3.12 1.91
C THR A 200 2.76 -1.93 2.22
N ALA A 201 3.18 -1.73 3.47
CA ALA A 201 4.03 -0.59 3.84
C ALA A 201 5.37 -0.60 3.10
N ASN A 202 6.12 -1.72 3.14
CA ASN A 202 7.40 -1.84 2.43
C ASN A 202 7.23 -1.78 0.91
N THR A 203 6.13 -2.31 0.36
CA THR A 203 5.81 -2.19 -1.06
C THR A 203 5.62 -0.74 -1.48
N MET A 204 4.80 0.01 -0.73
CA MET A 204 4.49 1.40 -1.09
C MET A 204 5.70 2.32 -0.89
N SER A 205 6.48 2.13 0.18
CA SER A 205 7.72 2.92 0.37
C SER A 205 8.74 2.67 -0.76
N SER A 206 8.93 1.41 -1.15
CA SER A 206 9.80 1.03 -2.27
C SER A 206 9.32 1.63 -3.60
N ALA A 207 8.01 1.63 -3.82
CA ALA A 207 7.41 2.24 -5.00
C ALA A 207 7.57 3.77 -5.02
N PHE A 208 7.49 4.46 -3.88
CA PHE A 208 7.70 5.90 -3.80
C PHE A 208 9.16 6.29 -4.02
N GLU A 209 10.10 5.46 -3.58
CA GLU A 209 11.51 5.62 -3.93
C GLU A 209 11.73 5.46 -5.44
N ALA A 210 11.15 4.43 -6.04
CA ALA A 210 11.24 4.19 -7.49
C ALA A 210 10.56 5.28 -8.33
N MET A 211 9.47 5.86 -7.82
CA MET A 211 8.76 6.99 -8.44
C MET A 211 9.54 8.31 -8.31
N GLY A 212 10.53 8.38 -7.40
CA GLY A 212 11.34 9.57 -7.17
C GLY A 212 10.79 10.53 -6.11
N MET A 213 9.80 10.15 -5.29
CA MET A 213 9.20 10.98 -4.24
C MET A 213 9.82 10.79 -2.86
N SER A 214 10.80 9.88 -2.73
CA SER A 214 11.61 9.61 -1.55
C SER A 214 13.09 9.58 -1.91
N LEU A 215 13.97 9.70 -0.92
CA LEU A 215 15.41 9.59 -1.16
C LEU A 215 15.82 8.15 -1.49
N PRO A 216 16.85 7.94 -2.33
CA PRO A 216 17.44 6.62 -2.57
C PRO A 216 17.83 5.91 -1.26
N TYR A 217 17.65 4.59 -1.21
CA TYR A 217 17.85 3.70 -0.06
C TYR A 217 16.89 3.89 1.11
N SER A 218 16.06 4.96 1.14
CA SER A 218 15.26 5.31 2.31
C SER A 218 14.11 4.34 2.60
N SER A 219 13.68 3.54 1.63
CA SER A 219 12.51 2.68 1.74
C SER A 219 12.75 1.34 2.42
N THR A 220 13.99 0.91 2.57
CA THR A 220 14.34 -0.41 3.15
C THR A 220 15.11 -0.33 4.47
N MET A 221 15.46 0.86 4.93
CA MET A 221 16.12 1.11 6.22
C MET A 221 15.26 0.64 7.38
N SER A 222 15.89 0.07 8.41
CA SER A 222 15.21 -0.20 9.68
C SER A 222 14.83 1.11 10.38
N ALA A 223 13.68 1.11 11.07
CA ALA A 223 13.20 2.26 11.82
C ALA A 223 14.15 2.71 12.95
N GLU A 224 14.94 1.79 13.50
CA GLU A 224 15.80 2.00 14.67
C GLU A 224 17.26 2.27 14.30
N ASP A 225 17.62 2.26 13.01
CA ASP A 225 19.00 2.48 12.59
C ASP A 225 19.29 3.97 12.41
N ALA A 226 20.53 4.39 12.77
CA ALA A 226 20.95 5.79 12.73
C ALA A 226 20.81 6.42 11.34
N GLU A 227 21.09 5.64 10.29
CA GLU A 227 20.94 6.07 8.90
C GLU A 227 19.51 6.52 8.55
N LYS A 228 18.49 5.97 9.23
CA LYS A 228 17.09 6.38 9.06
C LYS A 228 16.86 7.80 9.55
N ALA A 229 17.43 8.14 10.70
CA ALA A 229 17.38 9.50 11.24
C ALA A 229 18.12 10.50 10.34
N GLU A 230 19.29 10.12 9.83
CA GLU A 230 20.08 10.92 8.88
C GLU A 230 19.32 11.13 7.57
N SER A 231 18.64 10.09 7.07
CA SER A 231 17.78 10.18 5.87
C SER A 231 16.61 11.14 6.07
N ALA A 232 16.00 11.17 7.26
CA ALA A 232 14.93 12.12 7.58
C ALA A 232 15.43 13.57 7.60
N GLU A 233 16.60 13.83 8.20
CA GLU A 233 17.25 15.15 8.18
C GLU A 233 17.57 15.59 6.76
N LYS A 234 18.20 14.71 5.96
CA LYS A 234 18.50 14.98 4.55
C LYS A 234 17.24 15.25 3.72
N SER A 235 16.13 14.58 4.03
CA SER A 235 14.85 14.82 3.37
C SER A 235 14.34 16.24 3.62
N GLY A 236 14.51 16.75 4.84
CA GLY A 236 14.20 18.16 5.16
C GLY A 236 15.03 19.14 4.34
N TYR A 237 16.32 18.87 4.20
CA TYR A 237 17.24 19.66 3.38
C TYR A 237 16.81 19.67 1.90
N VAL A 238 16.57 18.47 1.32
CA VAL A 238 16.20 18.30 -0.09
C VAL A 238 14.87 19.00 -0.38
N LEU A 239 13.90 18.96 0.53
CA LEU A 239 12.62 19.61 0.34
C LEU A 239 12.75 21.14 0.22
N VAL A 240 13.58 21.78 1.07
CA VAL A 240 13.78 23.24 0.97
C VAL A 240 14.44 23.61 -0.36
N GLU A 241 15.36 22.80 -0.86
CA GLU A 241 15.93 23.00 -2.20
C GLU A 241 14.89 22.80 -3.32
N ALA A 242 13.98 21.83 -3.16
CA ALA A 242 12.87 21.63 -4.10
C ALA A 242 11.91 22.83 -4.11
N ILE A 243 11.64 23.43 -2.95
CA ILE A 243 10.82 24.67 -2.83
C ILE A 243 11.49 25.81 -3.60
N LYS A 244 12.79 26.04 -3.40
CA LYS A 244 13.54 27.10 -4.12
C LYS A 244 13.53 26.89 -5.64
N LYS A 245 13.55 25.64 -6.09
CA LYS A 245 13.53 25.27 -7.52
C LYS A 245 12.11 25.18 -8.10
N GLN A 246 11.07 25.35 -7.30
CA GLN A 246 9.66 25.12 -7.69
C GLN A 246 9.44 23.74 -8.32
N LEU A 247 10.08 22.71 -7.74
CA LEU A 247 9.92 21.33 -8.19
C LEU A 247 8.63 20.74 -7.59
N LEU A 248 7.60 20.70 -8.42
CA LEU A 248 6.26 20.28 -7.99
C LEU A 248 6.09 18.76 -8.11
N PRO A 249 5.27 18.12 -7.25
CA PRO A 249 5.00 16.70 -7.30
C PRO A 249 4.54 16.19 -8.68
N ARG A 250 3.68 16.90 -9.39
CA ARG A 250 3.20 16.49 -10.72
C ARG A 250 4.27 16.59 -11.82
N HIS A 251 5.44 17.20 -11.55
CA HIS A 251 6.62 17.07 -12.42
C HIS A 251 7.33 15.72 -12.22
N ILE A 252 7.16 15.11 -11.04
CA ILE A 252 7.78 13.84 -10.65
C ILE A 252 6.78 12.69 -10.84
N ILE A 253 5.54 12.84 -10.33
CA ILE A 253 4.46 11.85 -10.45
C ILE A 253 3.87 11.94 -11.86
N THR A 254 4.51 11.27 -12.79
CA THR A 254 4.13 11.20 -14.20
C THR A 254 3.75 9.78 -14.59
N ARG A 255 3.17 9.59 -15.77
CA ARG A 255 2.91 8.24 -16.30
C ARG A 255 4.16 7.36 -16.25
N LYS A 256 5.31 7.87 -16.69
CA LYS A 256 6.58 7.14 -16.71
C LYS A 256 7.07 6.75 -15.32
N SER A 257 7.01 7.68 -14.36
CA SER A 257 7.48 7.39 -12.99
C SER A 257 6.54 6.42 -12.25
N ILE A 258 5.23 6.45 -12.54
CA ILE A 258 4.28 5.44 -12.06
C ILE A 258 4.61 4.06 -12.65
N GLU A 259 4.94 3.97 -13.93
CA GLU A 259 5.38 2.72 -14.56
C GLU A 259 6.69 2.19 -13.93
N ASN A 260 7.63 3.07 -13.60
CA ASN A 260 8.83 2.71 -12.83
C ASN A 260 8.47 2.10 -11.46
N ALA A 261 7.56 2.74 -10.73
CA ALA A 261 7.09 2.24 -9.46
C ALA A 261 6.43 0.85 -9.58
N ILE A 262 5.56 0.65 -10.58
CA ILE A 262 4.91 -0.63 -10.84
C ILE A 262 5.94 -1.70 -11.22
N SER A 263 6.94 -1.36 -12.04
CA SER A 263 8.03 -2.28 -12.39
C SER A 263 8.81 -2.75 -11.15
N VAL A 264 9.12 -1.84 -10.22
CA VAL A 264 9.77 -2.21 -8.96
C VAL A 264 8.85 -3.07 -8.10
N ILE A 265 7.56 -2.75 -7.97
CA ILE A 265 6.57 -3.59 -7.25
C ILE A 265 6.58 -5.02 -7.79
N MET A 266 6.58 -5.18 -9.12
CA MET A 266 6.63 -6.51 -9.76
C MET A 266 7.95 -7.23 -9.44
N ALA A 267 9.08 -6.54 -9.49
CA ALA A 267 10.39 -7.13 -9.27
C ALA A 267 10.65 -7.59 -7.82
N ILE A 268 10.07 -6.87 -6.83
CA ILE A 268 10.25 -7.18 -5.41
C ILE A 268 9.20 -8.14 -4.83
N GLY A 269 8.19 -8.54 -5.60
CA GLY A 269 7.12 -9.40 -5.09
C GLY A 269 6.14 -8.68 -4.14
N GLY A 270 5.78 -7.42 -4.44
CA GLY A 270 5.00 -6.56 -3.57
C GLY A 270 3.55 -6.97 -3.32
N SER A 271 2.83 -6.15 -2.54
CA SER A 271 1.44 -6.38 -2.14
C SER A 271 0.44 -6.08 -3.25
N THR A 272 -0.66 -6.85 -3.32
CA THR A 272 -1.83 -6.59 -4.19
C THR A 272 -2.45 -5.22 -3.94
N ASN A 273 -2.37 -4.70 -2.72
CA ASN A 273 -2.86 -3.38 -2.35
C ASN A 273 -2.25 -2.24 -3.17
N ALA A 274 -1.03 -2.44 -3.69
CA ALA A 274 -0.38 -1.45 -4.54
C ALA A 274 -1.19 -1.12 -5.79
N VAL A 275 -1.92 -2.08 -6.36
CA VAL A 275 -2.79 -1.85 -7.52
C VAL A 275 -3.86 -0.81 -7.17
N LEU A 276 -4.59 -1.03 -6.07
CA LEU A 276 -5.62 -0.11 -5.60
C LEU A 276 -5.05 1.28 -5.27
N HIS A 277 -3.90 1.32 -4.62
CA HIS A 277 -3.30 2.58 -4.18
C HIS A 277 -2.70 3.38 -5.32
N PHE A 278 -2.09 2.75 -6.31
CA PHE A 278 -1.56 3.46 -7.48
C PHE A 278 -2.65 4.01 -8.39
N LEU A 279 -3.79 3.32 -8.52
CA LEU A 279 -4.96 3.89 -9.19
C LEU A 279 -5.43 5.18 -8.49
N ALA A 280 -5.49 5.17 -7.16
CA ALA A 280 -5.88 6.35 -6.39
C ALA A 280 -4.84 7.50 -6.46
N ILE A 281 -3.55 7.18 -6.40
CA ILE A 281 -2.47 8.18 -6.54
C ILE A 281 -2.46 8.78 -7.95
N ALA A 282 -2.64 7.95 -8.98
CA ALA A 282 -2.70 8.39 -10.37
C ALA A 282 -3.91 9.32 -10.59
N HIS A 283 -5.09 8.98 -10.02
CA HIS A 283 -6.27 9.85 -10.01
C HIS A 283 -5.94 11.21 -9.36
N ALA A 284 -5.35 11.22 -8.17
CA ALA A 284 -4.97 12.45 -7.46
C ALA A 284 -3.93 13.29 -8.21
N ALA A 285 -3.05 12.65 -8.98
CA ALA A 285 -2.04 13.30 -9.82
C ALA A 285 -2.55 13.70 -11.22
N GLU A 286 -3.81 13.38 -11.55
CA GLU A 286 -4.41 13.57 -12.89
C GLU A 286 -3.66 12.81 -14.00
N VAL A 287 -3.11 11.64 -13.66
CA VAL A 287 -2.40 10.75 -14.59
C VAL A 287 -3.31 9.58 -14.98
N PRO A 288 -3.60 9.36 -16.26
CA PRO A 288 -4.36 8.20 -16.68
C PRO A 288 -3.64 6.88 -16.33
N LEU A 289 -4.32 6.01 -15.58
CA LEU A 289 -3.84 4.68 -15.22
C LEU A 289 -5.03 3.72 -15.12
N VAL A 290 -4.90 2.53 -15.71
CA VAL A 290 -5.94 1.49 -15.68
C VAL A 290 -5.36 0.16 -15.25
N LEU A 291 -6.22 -0.79 -14.87
CA LEU A 291 -5.79 -2.12 -14.42
C LEU A 291 -4.93 -2.86 -15.46
N ASP A 292 -5.24 -2.72 -16.75
CA ASP A 292 -4.49 -3.39 -17.82
C ASP A 292 -3.03 -2.92 -17.95
N ASP A 293 -2.69 -1.74 -17.41
CA ASP A 293 -1.31 -1.25 -17.37
C ASP A 293 -0.43 -2.11 -16.46
N PHE A 294 -0.99 -2.56 -15.33
CA PHE A 294 -0.29 -3.47 -14.41
C PHE A 294 0.01 -4.80 -15.09
N GLU A 295 -0.93 -5.33 -15.86
CA GLU A 295 -0.73 -6.57 -16.62
C GLU A 295 0.34 -6.42 -17.71
N THR A 296 0.34 -5.29 -18.42
CA THR A 296 1.33 -4.99 -19.45
C THR A 296 2.75 -4.95 -18.87
N ILE A 297 2.92 -4.35 -17.68
CA ILE A 297 4.21 -4.29 -17.00
C ILE A 297 4.58 -5.67 -16.43
N ARG A 298 3.61 -6.37 -15.79
CA ARG A 298 3.80 -7.71 -15.25
C ARG A 298 4.41 -8.69 -16.25
N ALA A 299 3.91 -8.65 -17.49
CA ALA A 299 4.34 -9.59 -18.55
C ALA A 299 5.82 -9.45 -18.91
N ARG A 300 6.45 -8.31 -18.63
CA ARG A 300 7.84 -7.99 -19.00
C ARG A 300 8.81 -8.03 -17.82
N VAL A 301 8.33 -7.76 -16.60
CA VAL A 301 9.17 -7.60 -15.42
C VAL A 301 9.27 -8.92 -14.65
N PRO A 302 10.48 -9.49 -14.46
CA PRO A 302 10.66 -10.68 -13.63
C PRO A 302 10.54 -10.35 -12.14
N VAL A 303 10.23 -11.37 -11.30
CA VAL A 303 10.42 -11.26 -9.84
C VAL A 303 11.87 -11.56 -9.52
N LEU A 304 12.57 -10.58 -8.98
CA LEU A 304 14.01 -10.67 -8.68
C LEU A 304 14.29 -10.97 -7.20
N CYS A 305 13.39 -10.59 -6.29
CA CYS A 305 13.66 -10.64 -4.86
C CYS A 305 12.97 -11.84 -4.18
N ASP A 306 13.71 -12.53 -3.29
CA ASP A 306 13.24 -13.68 -2.51
C ASP A 306 12.74 -13.21 -1.14
N LEU A 307 11.63 -12.46 -1.12
CA LEU A 307 11.10 -11.80 0.06
C LEU A 307 9.80 -12.41 0.58
N LYS A 308 9.63 -12.45 1.91
CA LYS A 308 8.35 -12.81 2.53
C LYS A 308 7.23 -11.87 2.04
N PRO A 309 6.00 -12.38 1.81
CA PRO A 309 5.47 -13.68 2.24
C PRO A 309 5.76 -14.87 1.29
N SER A 310 6.11 -14.63 0.03
CA SER A 310 6.31 -15.70 -0.97
C SER A 310 7.74 -16.25 -0.99
N GLY A 311 8.66 -15.61 -0.30
CA GLY A 311 10.06 -15.96 -0.20
C GLY A 311 10.54 -16.09 1.25
N ARG A 312 11.86 -16.03 1.44
CA ARG A 312 12.53 -16.35 2.71
C ARG A 312 12.91 -15.13 3.56
N TYR A 313 13.29 -14.03 2.91
CA TYR A 313 13.96 -12.89 3.52
C TYR A 313 13.00 -11.75 3.87
N VAL A 314 13.47 -10.80 4.69
CA VAL A 314 12.74 -9.62 5.11
C VAL A 314 13.31 -8.33 4.50
N ALA A 315 12.64 -7.20 4.68
CA ALA A 315 13.04 -5.93 4.07
C ALA A 315 14.41 -5.42 4.53
N THR A 316 14.83 -5.71 5.77
CA THR A 316 16.17 -5.38 6.25
C THR A 316 17.27 -6.17 5.54
N ASP A 317 16.98 -7.39 5.08
CA ASP A 317 17.93 -8.17 4.29
C ASP A 317 18.06 -7.57 2.88
N LEU A 318 16.93 -7.15 2.28
CA LEU A 318 16.95 -6.42 1.00
C LEU A 318 17.83 -5.17 1.10
N HIS A 319 17.73 -4.41 2.21
CA HIS A 319 18.57 -3.24 2.44
C HIS A 319 20.06 -3.59 2.38
N ARG A 320 20.48 -4.63 3.10
CA ARG A 320 21.88 -5.12 3.12
C ARG A 320 22.35 -5.64 1.75
N ALA A 321 21.44 -6.13 0.92
CA ALA A 321 21.72 -6.62 -0.43
C ALA A 321 21.81 -5.51 -1.50
N GLY A 322 21.66 -4.24 -1.11
CA GLY A 322 21.74 -3.08 -2.00
C GLY A 322 20.43 -2.30 -2.15
N GLY A 323 19.36 -2.73 -1.48
CA GLY A 323 18.08 -2.01 -1.42
C GLY A 323 17.36 -1.86 -2.76
N ILE A 324 16.46 -0.91 -2.80
CA ILE A 324 15.69 -0.60 -4.02
C ILE A 324 16.56 -0.06 -5.14
N PRO A 325 17.61 0.77 -4.89
CA PRO A 325 18.49 1.22 -5.96
C PRO A 325 19.16 0.09 -6.74
N GLN A 326 19.53 -1.03 -6.08
CA GLN A 326 20.07 -2.20 -6.77
C GLN A 326 19.04 -2.84 -7.71
N VAL A 327 17.80 -3.00 -7.25
CA VAL A 327 16.70 -3.53 -8.08
C VAL A 327 16.41 -2.60 -9.26
N MET A 328 16.35 -1.29 -9.00
CA MET A 328 16.14 -0.27 -10.04
C MET A 328 17.26 -0.29 -11.08
N LYS A 329 18.52 -0.43 -10.66
CA LYS A 329 19.65 -0.49 -11.58
C LYS A 329 19.53 -1.68 -12.53
N MET A 330 19.21 -2.86 -12.00
CA MET A 330 19.01 -4.07 -12.81
C MET A 330 17.87 -3.91 -13.82
N LEU A 331 16.75 -3.31 -13.39
CA LEU A 331 15.62 -3.02 -14.29
C LEU A 331 15.97 -1.99 -15.35
N LEU A 332 16.74 -0.95 -14.99
CA LEU A 332 17.19 0.10 -15.91
C LEU A 332 18.12 -0.46 -17.00
N ASP A 333 19.06 -1.32 -16.62
CA ASP A 333 20.01 -1.94 -17.55
C ASP A 333 19.34 -2.92 -18.54
N HIS A 334 18.07 -3.26 -18.29
CA HIS A 334 17.26 -4.12 -19.18
C HIS A 334 16.04 -3.39 -19.77
N ASP A 335 16.11 -2.06 -19.87
CA ASP A 335 15.07 -1.21 -20.50
C ASP A 335 13.66 -1.36 -19.90
N LEU A 336 13.58 -1.66 -18.59
CA LEU A 336 12.31 -1.82 -17.84
C LEU A 336 12.00 -0.65 -16.90
N LEU A 337 12.85 0.39 -16.90
CA LEU A 337 12.62 1.68 -16.27
C LEU A 337 12.83 2.83 -17.24
N HIS A 338 12.05 3.89 -17.05
CA HIS A 338 12.26 5.17 -17.75
C HIS A 338 13.37 5.96 -17.04
N SER A 339 14.50 6.09 -17.69
CA SER A 339 15.73 6.70 -17.16
C SER A 339 15.65 8.21 -16.96
N ASP A 340 14.79 8.87 -17.74
CA ASP A 340 14.63 10.32 -17.82
C ASP A 340 13.66 10.92 -16.78
N CYS A 341 13.03 10.10 -15.94
CA CYS A 341 12.16 10.57 -14.88
C CYS A 341 12.94 11.39 -13.85
N ILE A 342 12.45 12.59 -13.53
CA ILE A 342 13.03 13.47 -12.51
C ILE A 342 12.61 12.96 -11.12
N THR A 343 13.54 13.01 -10.16
CA THR A 343 13.28 12.71 -8.75
C THR A 343 13.22 13.99 -7.90
N ILE A 344 12.80 13.87 -6.66
CA ILE A 344 12.73 14.99 -5.69
C ILE A 344 14.10 15.66 -5.46
N THR A 345 15.19 14.99 -5.74
CA THR A 345 16.54 15.56 -5.67
C THR A 345 16.84 16.52 -6.83
N GLY A 346 15.99 16.53 -7.87
CA GLY A 346 16.21 17.26 -9.12
C GLY A 346 17.11 16.52 -10.11
N GLN A 347 17.54 15.30 -9.77
CA GLN A 347 18.29 14.41 -10.66
C GLN A 347 17.33 13.45 -11.37
N THR A 348 17.73 12.95 -12.52
CA THR A 348 17.03 11.87 -13.22
C THR A 348 17.27 10.52 -12.54
N VAL A 349 16.41 9.54 -12.82
CA VAL A 349 16.60 8.15 -12.36
C VAL A 349 17.96 7.62 -12.82
N ALA A 350 18.37 7.86 -14.07
CA ALA A 350 19.69 7.45 -14.56
C ALA A 350 20.84 8.04 -13.73
N GLU A 351 20.76 9.34 -13.40
CA GLU A 351 21.78 10.02 -12.61
C GLU A 351 21.86 9.49 -11.18
N THR A 352 20.71 9.16 -10.56
CA THR A 352 20.69 8.60 -9.19
C THR A 352 21.25 7.18 -9.11
N LEU A 353 21.23 6.44 -10.22
CA LEU A 353 21.67 5.03 -10.30
C LEU A 353 23.05 4.83 -10.95
N LYS A 354 23.73 5.91 -11.37
CA LYS A 354 24.97 5.82 -12.15
C LYS A 354 26.11 5.04 -11.48
N ASP A 355 26.19 5.15 -10.13
CA ASP A 355 27.25 4.54 -9.34
C ASP A 355 26.85 3.18 -8.74
N ILE A 356 25.63 2.69 -9.04
CA ILE A 356 25.13 1.40 -8.58
C ILE A 356 25.65 0.29 -9.54
N PRO A 357 26.20 -0.80 -9.01
CA PRO A 357 26.61 -1.94 -9.85
C PRO A 357 25.43 -2.56 -10.62
N SER A 358 25.68 -3.04 -11.83
CA SER A 358 24.68 -3.71 -12.67
C SER A 358 24.21 -5.05 -12.10
N GLU A 359 25.05 -5.73 -11.33
CA GLU A 359 24.76 -7.00 -10.69
C GLU A 359 24.75 -6.86 -9.17
N PRO A 360 23.87 -7.59 -8.46
CA PRO A 360 23.87 -7.58 -7.01
C PRO A 360 25.11 -8.28 -6.44
N PRO A 361 25.44 -8.05 -5.14
CA PRO A 361 26.56 -8.74 -4.48
C PRO A 361 26.49 -10.27 -4.62
N ALA A 362 27.60 -10.91 -5.01
CA ALA A 362 27.64 -12.34 -5.34
C ALA A 362 27.44 -13.27 -4.14
N ASN A 363 27.64 -12.78 -2.90
CA ASN A 363 27.59 -13.58 -1.67
C ASN A 363 26.19 -13.58 -0.99
N GLN A 364 25.14 -13.21 -1.71
CA GLN A 364 23.77 -13.18 -1.24
C GLN A 364 22.82 -13.79 -2.29
N ASP A 365 21.61 -14.15 -1.88
CA ASP A 365 20.55 -14.70 -2.73
C ASP A 365 19.17 -14.05 -2.48
N ILE A 366 19.18 -12.86 -1.85
CA ILE A 366 17.99 -12.03 -1.59
C ILE A 366 17.54 -11.36 -2.88
N ILE A 367 18.48 -10.70 -3.59
CA ILE A 367 18.27 -10.18 -4.95
C ILE A 367 18.92 -11.19 -5.89
N ARG A 368 18.11 -11.86 -6.70
CA ARG A 368 18.58 -12.86 -7.67
C ARG A 368 19.27 -12.18 -8.86
N PRO A 369 20.31 -12.79 -9.43
CA PRO A 369 20.89 -12.29 -10.66
C PRO A 369 19.86 -12.35 -11.80
N TRP A 370 19.99 -11.45 -12.75
CA TRP A 370 19.06 -11.37 -13.88
C TRP A 370 18.88 -12.67 -14.64
N SER A 371 19.97 -13.43 -14.81
CA SER A 371 19.98 -14.74 -15.49
C SER A 371 19.19 -15.83 -14.77
N LYS A 372 18.84 -15.61 -13.48
CA LYS A 372 18.13 -16.61 -12.67
C LYS A 372 17.15 -15.94 -11.70
N PRO A 373 16.11 -15.27 -12.21
CA PRO A 373 15.10 -14.64 -11.37
C PRO A 373 14.31 -15.65 -10.56
N MET A 374 13.59 -15.21 -9.54
CA MET A 374 12.64 -16.06 -8.79
C MET A 374 11.53 -16.57 -9.72
N TYR A 375 10.98 -15.67 -10.53
CA TYR A 375 9.96 -15.96 -11.55
C TYR A 375 10.20 -15.08 -12.78
N ALA A 376 9.95 -15.62 -13.96
CA ALA A 376 10.20 -14.93 -15.24
C ALA A 376 9.24 -13.75 -15.50
N GLN A 377 8.13 -13.68 -14.81
CA GLN A 377 7.13 -12.62 -14.92
C GLN A 377 6.68 -12.15 -13.55
N GLY A 378 6.15 -10.92 -13.49
CA GLY A 378 5.61 -10.32 -12.26
C GLY A 378 4.48 -11.15 -11.64
N HIS A 379 4.27 -10.93 -10.36
CA HIS A 379 3.44 -11.77 -9.50
C HIS A 379 1.98 -11.31 -9.37
N LEU A 380 1.67 -10.04 -9.76
CA LEU A 380 0.31 -9.49 -9.67
C LEU A 380 -0.39 -9.58 -11.02
N ALA A 381 -1.34 -10.48 -11.16
CA ALA A 381 -2.12 -10.65 -12.39
C ALA A 381 -3.50 -9.98 -12.29
N ILE A 382 -3.95 -9.39 -13.38
CA ILE A 382 -5.32 -8.86 -13.52
C ILE A 382 -6.16 -9.90 -14.25
N LEU A 383 -7.19 -10.42 -13.55
CA LEU A 383 -8.13 -11.38 -14.09
C LEU A 383 -9.39 -10.65 -14.55
N LYS A 384 -9.96 -11.13 -15.65
CA LYS A 384 -11.23 -10.64 -16.23
C LYS A 384 -12.16 -11.81 -16.54
N GLY A 385 -13.42 -11.53 -16.79
CA GLY A 385 -14.46 -12.49 -17.09
C GLY A 385 -15.82 -11.97 -16.63
N ASN A 386 -16.85 -12.79 -16.72
CA ASN A 386 -18.19 -12.36 -16.32
C ASN A 386 -18.31 -12.09 -14.80
N LEU A 387 -17.44 -12.68 -13.95
CA LEU A 387 -17.35 -12.37 -12.52
C LEU A 387 -16.57 -11.09 -12.23
N ALA A 388 -15.65 -10.69 -13.11
CA ALA A 388 -14.78 -9.53 -12.93
C ALA A 388 -14.74 -8.67 -14.20
N GLN A 389 -15.88 -8.10 -14.56
CA GLN A 389 -16.03 -7.31 -15.79
C GLN A 389 -15.12 -6.07 -15.81
N GLU A 390 -14.92 -5.42 -14.68
CA GLU A 390 -13.98 -4.31 -14.52
C GLU A 390 -12.58 -4.81 -14.15
N GLY A 391 -12.44 -6.05 -13.69
CA GLY A 391 -11.20 -6.70 -13.31
C GLY A 391 -11.18 -7.19 -11.87
N ALA A 392 -10.18 -8.02 -11.57
CA ALA A 392 -9.84 -8.51 -10.24
C ALA A 392 -8.34 -8.69 -10.13
N VAL A 393 -7.79 -8.73 -8.92
CA VAL A 393 -6.35 -8.83 -8.66
C VAL A 393 -6.02 -10.16 -8.01
N ALA A 394 -5.08 -10.90 -8.59
CA ALA A 394 -4.56 -12.14 -8.05
C ALA A 394 -3.05 -12.09 -7.84
N LYS A 395 -2.56 -12.72 -6.78
CA LYS A 395 -1.13 -12.98 -6.59
C LYS A 395 -0.83 -14.39 -7.06
N ILE A 396 -0.10 -14.53 -8.17
CA ILE A 396 0.05 -15.79 -8.89
C ILE A 396 1.39 -16.50 -8.69
N THR A 397 2.36 -15.88 -8.00
CA THR A 397 3.66 -16.52 -7.74
C THR A 397 3.59 -17.54 -6.63
N GLY A 398 4.24 -18.68 -6.85
CA GLY A 398 4.27 -19.77 -5.87
C GLY A 398 2.97 -20.57 -5.78
N VAL A 399 1.95 -20.25 -6.57
CA VAL A 399 0.70 -21.02 -6.64
C VAL A 399 0.95 -22.34 -7.37
N LYS A 400 0.69 -23.48 -6.70
CA LYS A 400 0.93 -24.82 -7.28
C LYS A 400 -0.12 -25.19 -8.31
N ILE A 401 -1.35 -24.72 -8.13
CA ILE A 401 -2.46 -24.99 -9.04
C ILE A 401 -2.84 -23.66 -9.71
N PRO A 402 -2.38 -23.42 -10.94
CA PRO A 402 -2.62 -22.14 -11.63
C PRO A 402 -4.05 -22.00 -12.16
N GLN A 403 -4.80 -23.11 -12.23
CA GLN A 403 -6.19 -23.18 -12.69
C GLN A 403 -7.01 -24.09 -11.80
N ILE A 404 -8.20 -23.64 -11.40
CA ILE A 404 -9.18 -24.43 -10.66
C ILE A 404 -10.58 -24.17 -11.21
N THR A 405 -11.37 -25.24 -11.33
CA THR A 405 -12.81 -25.15 -11.60
C THR A 405 -13.54 -26.00 -10.56
N GLY A 406 -14.51 -25.40 -9.88
CA GLY A 406 -15.21 -26.10 -8.80
C GLY A 406 -16.50 -25.42 -8.37
N PRO A 407 -17.23 -26.04 -7.42
CA PRO A 407 -18.47 -25.51 -6.90
C PRO A 407 -18.23 -24.31 -5.97
N ALA A 408 -19.06 -23.29 -6.11
CA ALA A 408 -19.06 -22.12 -5.24
C ALA A 408 -19.58 -22.46 -3.85
N ARG A 409 -18.88 -21.98 -2.83
CA ARG A 409 -19.33 -21.92 -1.42
C ARG A 409 -19.49 -20.45 -1.07
N VAL A 410 -20.72 -19.98 -0.89
CA VAL A 410 -21.06 -18.56 -0.85
C VAL A 410 -21.22 -18.08 0.58
N PHE A 411 -20.51 -16.99 0.93
CA PHE A 411 -20.52 -16.36 2.26
C PHE A 411 -20.75 -14.85 2.13
N GLU A 412 -21.55 -14.31 3.05
CA GLU A 412 -21.92 -12.90 3.09
C GLU A 412 -20.97 -12.05 3.97
N SER A 413 -19.98 -12.70 4.60
CA SER A 413 -18.95 -12.06 5.42
C SER A 413 -17.71 -12.94 5.58
N GLU A 414 -16.60 -12.34 6.01
CA GLU A 414 -15.37 -13.03 6.39
C GLU A 414 -15.62 -14.05 7.52
N GLU A 415 -16.41 -13.65 8.51
CA GLU A 415 -16.72 -14.46 9.71
C GLU A 415 -17.45 -15.76 9.34
N GLU A 416 -18.48 -15.66 8.50
CA GLU A 416 -19.22 -16.85 8.03
C GLU A 416 -18.30 -17.84 7.30
N CYS A 417 -17.40 -17.32 6.45
CA CYS A 417 -16.42 -18.14 5.75
C CYS A 417 -15.44 -18.81 6.70
N LEU A 418 -14.91 -18.06 7.65
CA LEU A 418 -13.99 -18.58 8.67
C LEU A 418 -14.65 -19.69 9.51
N ASP A 419 -15.87 -19.47 9.97
CA ASP A 419 -16.62 -20.46 10.73
C ASP A 419 -16.86 -21.75 9.94
N ALA A 420 -17.14 -21.64 8.64
CA ALA A 420 -17.31 -22.80 7.77
C ALA A 420 -15.99 -23.59 7.59
N ILE A 421 -14.85 -22.91 7.46
CA ILE A 421 -13.53 -23.54 7.38
C ILE A 421 -13.21 -24.28 8.70
N LEU A 422 -13.39 -23.60 9.83
CA LEU A 422 -13.10 -24.17 11.15
C LEU A 422 -14.05 -25.33 11.55
N ALA A 423 -15.23 -25.40 10.93
CA ALA A 423 -16.18 -26.49 11.10
C ALA A 423 -16.01 -27.65 10.10
N ASP A 424 -14.89 -27.71 9.38
CA ASP A 424 -14.55 -28.73 8.36
C ASP A 424 -15.62 -28.90 7.25
N LYS A 425 -16.33 -27.80 6.92
CA LYS A 425 -17.37 -27.81 5.87
C LYS A 425 -16.83 -27.58 4.47
N ILE A 426 -15.56 -27.21 4.34
CA ILE A 426 -14.89 -26.92 3.06
C ILE A 426 -14.15 -28.16 2.59
N LYS A 427 -14.25 -28.44 1.29
CA LYS A 427 -13.66 -29.62 0.66
C LYS A 427 -12.64 -29.24 -0.42
N PRO A 428 -11.65 -30.09 -0.71
CA PRO A 428 -10.81 -29.91 -1.90
C PRO A 428 -11.65 -29.71 -3.16
N GLY A 429 -11.29 -28.72 -3.96
CA GLY A 429 -12.02 -28.33 -5.19
C GLY A 429 -13.08 -27.25 -4.99
N ASP A 430 -13.46 -26.90 -3.76
CA ASP A 430 -14.40 -25.80 -3.50
C ASP A 430 -13.80 -24.45 -3.90
N ILE A 431 -14.66 -23.52 -4.32
CA ILE A 431 -14.31 -22.12 -4.53
C ILE A 431 -15.12 -21.25 -3.57
N LEU A 432 -14.44 -20.69 -2.59
CA LEU A 432 -15.04 -19.82 -1.59
C LEU A 432 -15.32 -18.44 -2.19
N VAL A 433 -16.52 -17.95 -2.02
CA VAL A 433 -16.99 -16.65 -2.52
C VAL A 433 -17.38 -15.80 -1.32
N ILE A 434 -16.53 -14.86 -0.93
CA ILE A 434 -16.83 -13.89 0.14
C ILE A 434 -17.25 -12.58 -0.53
N ARG A 435 -18.48 -12.18 -0.34
CA ARG A 435 -19.07 -11.03 -1.03
C ARG A 435 -19.67 -10.00 -0.08
N TYR A 436 -19.97 -8.81 -0.57
CA TYR A 436 -20.38 -7.63 0.19
C TYR A 436 -19.29 -7.12 1.17
N GLU A 437 -18.03 -7.37 0.84
CA GLU A 437 -16.85 -6.82 1.51
C GLU A 437 -16.09 -5.81 0.63
N GLY A 438 -16.70 -5.40 -0.48
CA GLY A 438 -16.19 -4.37 -1.40
C GLY A 438 -16.29 -2.94 -0.83
N PRO A 439 -15.84 -1.94 -1.61
CA PRO A 439 -15.77 -0.54 -1.15
C PRO A 439 -17.06 0.02 -0.55
N LYS A 440 -18.20 -0.26 -1.15
CA LYS A 440 -19.53 0.19 -0.69
C LYS A 440 -20.21 -0.82 0.24
N GLY A 441 -20.19 -2.10 -0.13
CA GLY A 441 -20.92 -3.16 0.57
C GLY A 441 -20.35 -3.50 1.94
N GLY A 442 -19.01 -3.60 2.02
CA GLY A 442 -18.24 -3.64 3.25
C GLY A 442 -17.44 -2.36 3.38
N PRO A 443 -18.06 -1.21 3.81
CA PRO A 443 -17.39 0.07 3.72
C PRO A 443 -15.98 0.04 4.27
N GLY A 444 -15.01 0.46 3.43
CA GLY A 444 -13.59 0.32 3.73
C GLY A 444 -12.92 -0.91 3.14
N MET A 445 -13.67 -1.77 2.41
CA MET A 445 -13.09 -2.88 1.63
C MET A 445 -12.02 -3.63 2.45
N ARG A 446 -12.42 -4.22 3.59
CA ARG A 446 -11.48 -4.78 4.58
C ARG A 446 -10.50 -5.80 3.99
N GLU A 447 -9.30 -5.83 4.54
CA GLU A 447 -8.33 -6.88 4.27
C GLU A 447 -8.63 -8.12 5.10
N MET A 448 -8.61 -9.28 4.48
CA MET A 448 -8.86 -10.56 5.12
C MET A 448 -7.58 -11.39 5.14
N LEU A 449 -7.27 -11.98 6.29
CA LEU A 449 -6.16 -12.92 6.47
C LEU A 449 -6.63 -14.21 7.17
N ALA A 450 -7.63 -14.10 8.04
CA ALA A 450 -8.08 -15.22 8.84
C ALA A 450 -8.59 -16.41 7.99
N PRO A 451 -9.46 -16.22 6.97
CA PRO A 451 -9.89 -17.32 6.11
C PRO A 451 -8.75 -18.00 5.36
N THR A 452 -7.82 -17.20 4.78
CA THR A 452 -6.69 -17.75 4.02
C THR A 452 -5.71 -18.51 4.91
N SER A 453 -5.43 -18.01 6.12
CA SER A 453 -4.61 -18.72 7.10
C SER A 453 -5.29 -20.02 7.60
N ALA A 454 -6.60 -19.99 7.79
CA ALA A 454 -7.37 -21.16 8.20
C ALA A 454 -7.40 -22.25 7.10
N ILE A 455 -7.55 -21.86 5.81
CA ILE A 455 -7.45 -22.78 4.66
C ILE A 455 -6.08 -23.48 4.64
N ILE A 456 -4.99 -22.73 4.84
CA ILE A 456 -3.63 -23.29 4.90
C ILE A 456 -3.48 -24.22 6.10
N GLY A 457 -3.97 -23.80 7.28
CA GLY A 457 -3.96 -24.61 8.50
C GLY A 457 -4.70 -25.93 8.35
N ALA A 458 -5.85 -25.93 7.66
CA ALA A 458 -6.62 -27.12 7.32
C ALA A 458 -5.96 -28.02 6.23
N GLY A 459 -4.84 -27.60 5.64
CA GLY A 459 -4.18 -28.35 4.56
C GLY A 459 -4.85 -28.21 3.19
N LEU A 460 -5.73 -27.24 3.01
CA LEU A 460 -6.52 -27.00 1.80
C LEU A 460 -5.92 -25.92 0.88
N GLY A 461 -4.79 -25.31 1.25
CA GLY A 461 -4.20 -24.16 0.54
C GLY A 461 -3.86 -24.40 -0.93
N ASP A 462 -3.60 -25.65 -1.31
CA ASP A 462 -3.29 -26.05 -2.69
C ASP A 462 -4.50 -26.66 -3.44
N SER A 463 -5.70 -26.68 -2.85
CA SER A 463 -6.86 -27.38 -3.41
C SER A 463 -8.16 -26.60 -3.41
N VAL A 464 -8.17 -25.39 -2.85
CA VAL A 464 -9.33 -24.51 -2.72
C VAL A 464 -9.01 -23.15 -3.33
N GLY A 465 -9.96 -22.61 -4.12
CA GLY A 465 -9.93 -21.23 -4.61
C GLY A 465 -10.70 -20.30 -3.69
N LEU A 466 -10.31 -19.02 -3.64
CA LEU A 466 -11.04 -18.01 -2.88
C LEU A 466 -11.16 -16.72 -3.67
N ILE A 467 -12.37 -16.19 -3.81
CA ILE A 467 -12.65 -14.91 -4.47
C ILE A 467 -13.42 -13.96 -3.56
N THR A 468 -13.17 -12.65 -3.69
CA THR A 468 -13.88 -11.63 -2.92
C THR A 468 -13.92 -10.29 -3.65
N ASP A 469 -14.97 -9.50 -3.42
CA ASP A 469 -15.00 -8.07 -3.75
C ASP A 469 -14.28 -7.18 -2.72
N GLY A 470 -13.85 -7.78 -1.59
CA GLY A 470 -12.94 -7.16 -0.61
C GLY A 470 -11.46 -7.29 -1.00
N ARG A 471 -10.57 -7.26 0.00
CA ARG A 471 -9.12 -7.38 -0.16
C ARG A 471 -8.56 -8.56 0.63
N PHE A 472 -7.41 -9.06 0.20
CA PHE A 472 -6.61 -9.97 1.00
C PHE A 472 -5.34 -9.28 1.48
N SER A 473 -4.90 -9.66 2.68
CA SER A 473 -3.65 -9.18 3.27
C SER A 473 -2.45 -9.48 2.37
N GLY A 474 -1.46 -8.60 2.37
CA GLY A 474 -0.17 -8.84 1.71
C GLY A 474 0.55 -10.12 2.16
N GLY A 475 0.20 -10.68 3.33
CA GLY A 475 0.70 -11.96 3.84
C GLY A 475 -0.03 -13.20 3.32
N THR A 476 -1.04 -13.05 2.47
CA THR A 476 -1.85 -14.16 1.95
C THR A 476 -1.07 -14.98 0.90
N TYR A 477 -1.29 -16.30 0.95
CA TYR A 477 -0.76 -17.29 0.01
C TYR A 477 -1.88 -18.21 -0.50
N GLY A 478 -1.77 -18.72 -1.72
CA GLY A 478 -2.72 -19.64 -2.37
C GLY A 478 -3.45 -19.03 -3.57
N MET A 479 -4.42 -19.77 -4.14
CA MET A 479 -5.25 -19.30 -5.25
C MET A 479 -6.31 -18.33 -4.73
N VAL A 480 -5.92 -17.07 -4.59
CA VAL A 480 -6.74 -16.02 -3.97
C VAL A 480 -6.88 -14.83 -4.92
N VAL A 481 -8.12 -14.44 -5.20
CA VAL A 481 -8.47 -13.34 -6.09
C VAL A 481 -9.32 -12.32 -5.33
N GLY A 482 -8.79 -11.13 -5.15
CA GLY A 482 -9.47 -10.00 -4.51
C GLY A 482 -9.82 -8.89 -5.48
N HIS A 483 -10.41 -7.81 -4.95
CA HIS A 483 -10.80 -6.62 -5.70
C HIS A 483 -11.76 -6.94 -6.87
N VAL A 484 -12.58 -7.99 -6.74
CA VAL A 484 -13.53 -8.35 -7.81
C VAL A 484 -14.48 -7.18 -8.05
N ALA A 485 -14.45 -6.67 -9.27
CA ALA A 485 -15.24 -5.50 -9.67
C ALA A 485 -16.04 -5.77 -10.97
N PRO A 486 -17.31 -5.30 -11.02
CA PRO A 486 -18.07 -4.58 -9.99
C PRO A 486 -18.35 -5.40 -8.73
N GLU A 487 -18.36 -4.73 -7.54
CA GLU A 487 -18.65 -5.36 -6.25
C GLU A 487 -20.12 -5.82 -6.13
N ALA A 488 -20.41 -6.70 -5.17
CA ALA A 488 -21.75 -7.23 -4.94
C ALA A 488 -22.80 -6.15 -4.59
N ALA A 489 -22.41 -5.12 -3.83
CA ALA A 489 -23.31 -4.08 -3.37
C ALA A 489 -23.91 -3.21 -4.49
N VAL A 490 -23.25 -3.16 -5.65
CA VAL A 490 -23.75 -2.44 -6.84
C VAL A 490 -24.32 -3.38 -7.92
N GLY A 491 -24.53 -4.66 -7.59
CA GLY A 491 -25.08 -5.65 -8.52
C GLY A 491 -24.06 -6.28 -9.47
N GLY A 492 -22.77 -6.24 -9.12
CA GLY A 492 -21.75 -7.02 -9.80
C GLY A 492 -22.09 -8.51 -9.83
N THR A 493 -21.56 -9.24 -10.80
CA THR A 493 -21.91 -10.67 -10.99
C THR A 493 -21.62 -11.52 -9.75
N ILE A 494 -20.66 -11.14 -8.92
CA ILE A 494 -20.38 -11.82 -7.66
C ILE A 494 -21.59 -11.84 -6.70
N ALA A 495 -22.50 -10.85 -6.78
CA ALA A 495 -23.76 -10.85 -6.04
C ALA A 495 -24.75 -11.94 -6.49
N LEU A 496 -24.61 -12.40 -7.74
CA LEU A 496 -25.53 -13.31 -8.40
C LEU A 496 -25.11 -14.78 -8.26
N VAL A 497 -23.92 -15.05 -7.71
CA VAL A 497 -23.44 -16.41 -7.48
C VAL A 497 -24.32 -17.12 -6.47
N LYS A 498 -24.71 -18.34 -6.77
CA LYS A 498 -25.47 -19.23 -5.88
C LYS A 498 -24.57 -20.36 -5.36
N GLU A 499 -24.93 -20.91 -4.21
CA GLU A 499 -24.25 -22.08 -3.64
C GLU A 499 -24.25 -23.22 -4.65
N GLY A 500 -23.05 -23.81 -4.90
CA GLY A 500 -22.87 -24.92 -5.85
C GLY A 500 -22.66 -24.50 -7.31
N ASP A 501 -22.76 -23.23 -7.67
CA ASP A 501 -22.45 -22.78 -9.03
C ASP A 501 -21.00 -23.14 -9.40
N SER A 502 -20.79 -23.56 -10.64
CA SER A 502 -19.43 -23.81 -11.15
C SER A 502 -18.70 -22.50 -11.43
N ILE A 503 -17.51 -22.34 -10.85
CA ILE A 503 -16.62 -21.18 -11.08
C ILE A 503 -15.28 -21.68 -11.60
N THR A 504 -14.70 -20.96 -12.56
CA THR A 504 -13.33 -21.15 -13.05
C THR A 504 -12.45 -19.96 -12.68
N ILE A 505 -11.32 -20.23 -12.04
CA ILE A 505 -10.19 -19.32 -11.86
C ILE A 505 -9.05 -19.87 -12.69
N ASP A 506 -8.60 -19.14 -13.69
CA ASP A 506 -7.48 -19.53 -14.57
C ASP A 506 -6.48 -18.37 -14.64
N SER A 507 -5.38 -18.48 -13.88
CA SER A 507 -4.36 -17.42 -13.81
C SER A 507 -3.58 -17.27 -15.12
N PRO A 508 -3.16 -18.33 -15.83
CA PRO A 508 -2.53 -18.24 -17.14
C PRO A 508 -3.41 -17.57 -18.20
N ALA A 509 -4.70 -17.95 -18.26
CA ALA A 509 -5.66 -17.34 -19.17
C ALA A 509 -6.19 -15.99 -18.67
N ARG A 510 -5.86 -15.58 -17.44
CA ARG A 510 -6.35 -14.37 -16.77
C ARG A 510 -7.88 -14.33 -16.69
N LEU A 511 -8.49 -15.47 -16.42
CA LEU A 511 -9.93 -15.66 -16.44
C LEU A 511 -10.50 -15.84 -15.03
N LEU A 512 -11.61 -15.13 -14.75
CA LEU A 512 -12.47 -15.34 -13.59
C LEU A 512 -13.92 -15.45 -14.08
N GLN A 513 -14.45 -16.68 -14.09
CA GLN A 513 -15.68 -17.00 -14.82
C GLN A 513 -16.68 -17.76 -13.95
N LEU A 514 -17.92 -17.30 -13.94
CA LEU A 514 -19.09 -18.03 -13.48
C LEU A 514 -19.65 -18.85 -14.69
N ASN A 515 -19.66 -20.17 -14.56
CA ASN A 515 -20.01 -21.09 -15.66
C ASN A 515 -21.51 -21.36 -15.68
N ILE A 516 -22.31 -20.35 -15.99
CA ILE A 516 -23.75 -20.45 -16.24
C ILE A 516 -24.08 -19.82 -17.60
N SER A 517 -25.27 -20.08 -18.13
CA SER A 517 -25.69 -19.47 -19.38
C SER A 517 -25.94 -17.98 -19.25
N GLU A 518 -25.80 -17.24 -20.35
CA GLU A 518 -26.10 -15.79 -20.37
C GLU A 518 -27.57 -15.51 -20.03
N GLU A 519 -28.48 -16.40 -20.39
CA GLU A 519 -29.91 -16.31 -20.07
C GLU A 519 -30.14 -16.41 -18.56
N GLU A 520 -29.50 -17.38 -17.89
CA GLU A 520 -29.59 -17.54 -16.45
C GLU A 520 -28.96 -16.35 -15.74
N LEU A 521 -27.82 -15.85 -16.21
CA LEU A 521 -27.17 -14.67 -15.64
C LEU A 521 -28.07 -13.44 -15.77
N ALA A 522 -28.72 -13.24 -16.92
CA ALA A 522 -29.66 -12.14 -17.16
C ALA A 522 -30.88 -12.24 -16.23
N ASP A 523 -31.46 -13.44 -16.05
CA ASP A 523 -32.57 -13.67 -15.13
C ASP A 523 -32.20 -13.36 -13.69
N ARG A 524 -31.05 -13.86 -13.23
CA ARG A 524 -30.55 -13.56 -11.88
C ARG A 524 -30.33 -12.05 -11.67
N ARG A 525 -29.83 -11.36 -12.68
CA ARG A 525 -29.62 -9.90 -12.66
C ARG A 525 -30.94 -9.14 -12.59
N ALA A 526 -31.94 -9.54 -13.33
CA ALA A 526 -33.27 -8.93 -13.30
C ALA A 526 -33.98 -9.08 -11.95
N ASN A 527 -33.67 -10.15 -11.23
CA ASN A 527 -34.28 -10.47 -9.92
C ASN A 527 -33.43 -9.92 -8.74
N TRP A 528 -32.20 -9.43 -8.98
CA TRP A 528 -31.34 -8.90 -7.93
C TRP A 528 -31.90 -7.58 -7.35
N LYS A 529 -31.75 -7.43 -6.04
CA LYS A 529 -32.12 -6.21 -5.34
C LYS A 529 -30.97 -5.77 -4.42
N PRO A 530 -30.67 -4.45 -4.37
CA PRO A 530 -29.63 -3.94 -3.50
C PRO A 530 -29.97 -4.21 -2.03
N LYS A 531 -28.97 -4.60 -1.26
CA LYS A 531 -29.11 -4.69 0.20
C LYS A 531 -29.15 -3.31 0.84
N PRO A 532 -29.84 -3.16 1.99
CA PRO A 532 -29.77 -1.93 2.77
C PRO A 532 -28.31 -1.63 3.18
N PRO A 533 -27.92 -0.34 3.30
CA PRO A 533 -26.59 0.03 3.76
C PRO A 533 -26.30 -0.55 5.14
N ARG A 534 -25.11 -1.11 5.35
CA ARG A 534 -24.67 -1.60 6.69
C ARG A 534 -24.55 -0.45 7.71
N TYR A 535 -24.20 0.76 7.24
CA TYR A 535 -24.02 1.94 8.08
C TYR A 535 -24.78 3.11 7.49
N THR A 536 -25.55 3.83 8.32
CA THR A 536 -26.37 4.97 7.91
C THR A 536 -25.85 6.30 8.46
N LYS A 537 -24.83 6.27 9.33
CA LYS A 537 -24.23 7.46 9.98
C LYS A 537 -22.71 7.26 10.16
N GLY A 538 -22.00 8.37 10.37
CA GLY A 538 -20.57 8.37 10.69
C GLY A 538 -19.66 8.19 9.46
N THR A 539 -18.40 7.89 9.73
CA THR A 539 -17.34 7.87 8.72
C THR A 539 -17.56 6.77 7.68
N LEU A 540 -17.95 5.56 8.09
CA LEU A 540 -18.21 4.45 7.17
C LEU A 540 -19.40 4.74 6.25
N ALA A 541 -20.45 5.41 6.73
CA ALA A 541 -21.59 5.78 5.89
C ALA A 541 -21.22 6.86 4.85
N LYS A 542 -20.42 7.86 5.25
CA LYS A 542 -19.89 8.87 4.32
C LYS A 542 -19.04 8.21 3.24
N TYR A 543 -18.12 7.34 3.66
CA TYR A 543 -17.26 6.61 2.73
C TYR A 543 -18.07 5.77 1.74
N ALA A 544 -19.00 4.93 2.21
CA ALA A 544 -19.85 4.10 1.35
C ALA A 544 -20.67 4.92 0.33
N LYS A 545 -21.05 6.14 0.71
CA LYS A 545 -21.81 7.03 -0.19
C LYS A 545 -20.96 7.60 -1.32
N LEU A 546 -19.69 7.92 -1.05
CA LEU A 546 -18.80 8.64 -1.96
C LEU A 546 -17.88 7.73 -2.76
N VAL A 547 -17.54 6.55 -2.21
CA VAL A 547 -16.49 5.70 -2.77
C VAL A 547 -16.82 5.17 -4.17
N ALA A 548 -15.83 5.26 -5.05
CA ALA A 548 -15.85 4.68 -6.38
C ALA A 548 -15.51 3.17 -6.37
N SER A 549 -15.59 2.52 -7.52
CA SER A 549 -15.18 1.13 -7.71
C SER A 549 -13.71 0.90 -7.33
N SER A 550 -13.38 -0.31 -6.90
CA SER A 550 -11.99 -0.74 -6.68
C SER A 550 -11.15 -0.69 -7.96
N SER A 551 -11.77 -0.89 -9.13
CA SER A 551 -11.14 -0.75 -10.45
C SER A 551 -10.67 0.68 -10.75
N LEU A 552 -11.18 1.67 -9.99
CA LEU A 552 -10.83 3.09 -10.06
C LEU A 552 -10.06 3.58 -8.82
N GLY A 553 -9.55 2.64 -7.99
CA GLY A 553 -8.76 2.95 -6.81
C GLY A 553 -9.57 3.18 -5.53
N ALA A 554 -10.89 2.96 -5.54
CA ALA A 554 -11.78 3.21 -4.40
C ALA A 554 -11.58 4.61 -3.78
N VAL A 555 -11.52 5.63 -4.63
CA VAL A 555 -11.40 7.06 -4.26
C VAL A 555 -12.75 7.63 -3.87
N THR A 556 -12.78 8.74 -3.12
CA THR A 556 -14.03 9.35 -2.62
C THR A 556 -14.35 10.70 -3.25
N ASP A 557 -13.54 11.16 -4.19
CA ASP A 557 -13.65 12.45 -4.85
C ASP A 557 -13.87 12.36 -6.38
N LEU A 558 -14.23 11.17 -6.88
CA LEU A 558 -14.55 10.97 -8.29
C LEU A 558 -16.01 11.40 -8.55
N ASN A 559 -16.20 12.21 -9.60
CA ASN A 559 -17.52 12.60 -10.14
C ASN A 559 -18.50 13.18 -9.10
N LEU A 560 -18.00 13.96 -8.13
CA LEU A 560 -18.80 14.50 -7.03
C LEU A 560 -19.98 15.40 -7.49
N PHE A 561 -19.88 16.00 -8.66
CA PHE A 561 -20.85 16.93 -9.22
C PHE A 561 -21.48 16.45 -10.54
N GLU A 562 -21.16 15.23 -10.95
CA GLU A 562 -21.85 14.60 -12.08
C GLU A 562 -23.10 13.85 -11.57
N ASN A 563 -24.29 14.18 -12.14
CA ASN A 563 -25.57 13.58 -11.77
C ASN A 563 -25.79 12.22 -12.46
#